data_735b574f5289f385d751ca6715183a80
#
_entry.id   735b574f5289f385d751ca6715183a80
#
_cell.length_a   1.000
_cell.length_b   1.000
_cell.length_c   1.000
_cell.angle_alpha   90.00
_cell.angle_beta   90.00
_cell.angle_gamma   90.00
#
_symmetry.space_group_name_H-M   'P 1'
#
loop_
_entity.id
_entity.type
_entity.pdbx_description
1 polymer ?
#
loop_
_entity_poly.entity_id
_entity_poly.type
_entity_poly.pdbx_seq_one_letter_code
_entity_poly.pdbx_strand_id
1 'polypeptide(L)'
;MTIVSRTEDLEILLTVIDSGGFSAAARRLDIQVARVSRAVARLESELKTTLLNRTTRRIELTEECRRFVGSVRDGLQLLQTAEENLRAQQAQPSGRLRVDAATPFLLHQLVPLVPEFRAQYPEIQLELIANERIIDLLEHRTDLAIRIGPLESSNLHAKFLGRSPLHLVATPAYLKRAGTPQHTKDLAQHALIGFADAPHLNILPFKQPQPYQPQLLSSSGETVRQLALRDQGIALLSNFMVHEDLSSGRLVSLLDTALQSPNTREPVHAVYYRSGATPPRITAFLKFLEGRLRL
;
A
#
# COMPACT_ATOMS: atom_id res chain seq x y z
N MET A 1 33.46 -2.73 0.02
CA MET A 1 34.13 -2.57 1.35
C MET A 1 33.67 -3.74 2.22
N THR A 2 34.57 -4.56 2.71
CA THR A 2 34.21 -5.69 3.59
C THR A 2 34.76 -5.38 4.99
N ILE A 3 33.84 -5.20 5.94
CA ILE A 3 34.23 -5.10 7.37
C ILE A 3 34.57 -6.51 7.81
N VAL A 4 35.79 -6.69 8.35
CA VAL A 4 36.32 -8.00 8.77
C VAL A 4 35.79 -8.36 10.16
N SER A 5 35.65 -7.37 11.05
CA SER A 5 35.27 -7.54 12.45
C SER A 5 33.75 -7.67 12.64
N ARG A 6 33.30 -8.56 13.52
CA ARG A 6 31.89 -8.70 13.90
C ARG A 6 31.47 -7.59 14.84
N THR A 7 30.28 -7.02 14.65
CA THR A 7 29.73 -5.96 15.51
C THR A 7 29.69 -6.40 16.99
N GLU A 8 29.26 -7.64 17.26
CA GLU A 8 29.21 -8.20 18.63
C GLU A 8 30.59 -8.21 19.29
N ASP A 9 31.67 -8.54 18.57
CA ASP A 9 33.01 -8.57 19.11
C ASP A 9 33.51 -7.16 19.43
N LEU A 10 33.15 -6.16 18.60
CA LEU A 10 33.45 -4.75 18.86
C LEU A 10 32.74 -4.23 20.11
N GLU A 11 31.47 -4.57 20.29
CA GLU A 11 30.67 -4.22 21.51
C GLU A 11 31.27 -4.86 22.76
N ILE A 12 31.69 -6.13 22.67
CA ILE A 12 32.34 -6.83 23.76
C ILE A 12 33.67 -6.14 24.12
N LEU A 13 34.51 -5.76 23.14
CA LEU A 13 35.76 -5.03 23.36
C LEU A 13 35.49 -3.71 24.11
N LEU A 14 34.54 -2.91 23.64
CA LEU A 14 34.18 -1.66 24.30
C LEU A 14 33.71 -1.89 25.74
N THR A 15 32.88 -2.93 25.96
CA THR A 15 32.42 -3.27 27.32
C THR A 15 33.56 -3.70 28.22
N VAL A 16 34.59 -4.42 27.72
CA VAL A 16 35.79 -4.79 28.47
C VAL A 16 36.56 -3.54 28.90
N ILE A 17 36.68 -2.58 28.01
CA ILE A 17 37.38 -1.32 28.27
C ILE A 17 36.63 -0.48 29.31
N ASP A 18 35.30 -0.31 29.10
CA ASP A 18 34.46 0.53 29.95
C ASP A 18 34.26 -0.06 31.36
N SER A 19 34.28 -1.39 31.47
CA SER A 19 34.14 -2.10 32.75
C SER A 19 35.48 -2.34 33.45
N GLY A 20 36.59 -1.99 32.82
CA GLY A 20 37.93 -2.15 33.37
C GLY A 20 38.44 -3.61 33.47
N GLY A 21 37.75 -4.57 32.80
CA GLY A 21 38.21 -5.97 32.84
C GLY A 21 37.26 -6.99 32.26
N PHE A 22 37.80 -8.16 31.90
CA PHE A 22 37.07 -9.26 31.26
C PHE A 22 35.94 -9.81 32.16
N SER A 23 36.20 -10.01 33.47
CA SER A 23 35.21 -10.51 34.39
C SER A 23 34.09 -9.51 34.68
N ALA A 24 34.38 -8.21 34.68
CA ALA A 24 33.38 -7.16 34.86
C ALA A 24 32.54 -7.03 33.59
N ALA A 25 33.13 -7.08 32.41
CA ALA A 25 32.42 -7.11 31.13
C ALA A 25 31.49 -8.33 31.00
N ALA A 26 32.00 -9.52 31.40
CA ALA A 26 31.22 -10.74 31.37
C ALA A 26 29.93 -10.65 32.22
N ARG A 27 30.07 -10.10 33.44
CA ARG A 27 28.90 -9.84 34.33
C ARG A 27 27.93 -8.83 33.73
N ARG A 28 28.44 -7.73 33.14
CA ARG A 28 27.60 -6.68 32.54
C ARG A 28 26.82 -7.18 31.31
N LEU A 29 27.42 -8.08 30.52
CA LEU A 29 26.80 -8.65 29.33
C LEU A 29 26.01 -9.94 29.58
N ASP A 30 26.04 -10.45 30.82
CA ASP A 30 25.44 -11.74 31.22
C ASP A 30 25.94 -12.92 30.33
N ILE A 31 27.24 -12.97 30.11
CA ILE A 31 27.89 -14.03 29.34
C ILE A 31 29.12 -14.58 30.09
N GLN A 32 29.60 -15.74 29.67
CA GLN A 32 30.81 -16.32 30.27
C GLN A 32 32.09 -15.53 29.93
N VAL A 33 33.02 -15.43 30.91
CA VAL A 33 34.31 -14.77 30.72
C VAL A 33 35.09 -15.36 29.55
N ALA A 34 35.00 -16.68 29.35
CA ALA A 34 35.63 -17.35 28.21
C ALA A 34 35.11 -16.86 26.86
N ARG A 35 33.83 -16.46 26.75
CA ARG A 35 33.25 -15.88 25.53
C ARG A 35 33.79 -14.48 25.28
N VAL A 36 33.89 -13.66 26.32
CA VAL A 36 34.48 -12.32 26.24
C VAL A 36 35.95 -12.41 25.79
N SER A 37 36.72 -13.32 26.40
CA SER A 37 38.14 -13.50 26.03
C SER A 37 38.32 -13.97 24.59
N ARG A 38 37.47 -14.89 24.11
CA ARG A 38 37.51 -15.38 22.72
C ARG A 38 37.12 -14.29 21.71
N ALA A 39 36.15 -13.41 22.03
CA ALA A 39 35.76 -12.32 21.17
C ALA A 39 36.91 -11.32 20.97
N VAL A 40 37.55 -10.89 22.04
CA VAL A 40 38.72 -10.00 21.95
C VAL A 40 39.89 -10.66 21.21
N ALA A 41 40.18 -11.94 21.51
CA ALA A 41 41.27 -12.65 20.81
C ALA A 41 41.01 -12.80 19.31
N ARG A 42 39.74 -13.00 18.92
CA ARG A 42 39.33 -13.07 17.52
C ARG A 42 39.55 -11.72 16.81
N LEU A 43 39.13 -10.59 17.44
CA LEU A 43 39.39 -9.25 16.91
C LEU A 43 40.88 -8.98 16.71
N GLU A 44 41.74 -9.32 17.71
CA GLU A 44 43.18 -9.15 17.62
C GLU A 44 43.78 -9.98 16.47
N SER A 45 43.28 -11.20 16.28
CA SER A 45 43.70 -12.09 15.19
C SER A 45 43.26 -11.57 13.81
N GLU A 46 41.99 -11.12 13.67
CA GLU A 46 41.44 -10.59 12.41
C GLU A 46 42.14 -9.28 12.00
N LEU A 47 42.38 -8.40 12.98
CA LEU A 47 43.04 -7.11 12.77
C LEU A 47 44.57 -7.24 12.74
N LYS A 48 45.12 -8.43 13.06
CA LYS A 48 46.57 -8.69 13.16
C LYS A 48 47.28 -7.68 14.06
N THR A 49 46.65 -7.29 15.15
CA THR A 49 47.11 -6.24 16.05
C THR A 49 46.71 -6.57 17.49
N THR A 50 47.62 -6.43 18.43
CA THR A 50 47.32 -6.54 19.86
C THR A 50 46.59 -5.29 20.30
N LEU A 51 45.38 -5.44 20.85
CA LEU A 51 44.55 -4.32 21.32
C LEU A 51 44.73 -4.10 22.83
N LEU A 52 44.83 -5.17 23.60
CA LEU A 52 44.91 -5.12 25.05
C LEU A 52 46.17 -5.78 25.59
N ASN A 53 46.93 -5.03 26.36
CA ASN A 53 48.06 -5.59 27.17
C ASN A 53 47.48 -6.22 28.43
N ARG A 54 47.66 -7.54 28.58
CA ARG A 54 47.19 -8.30 29.74
C ARG A 54 48.25 -8.31 30.80
N THR A 55 48.11 -7.50 31.85
CA THR A 55 48.89 -7.67 33.07
C THR A 55 48.06 -8.37 34.13
N THR A 56 48.65 -9.01 35.12
CA THR A 56 47.95 -9.74 36.19
C THR A 56 47.08 -8.84 37.07
N ARG A 57 47.18 -7.54 36.95
CA ARG A 57 46.46 -6.57 37.82
C ARG A 57 45.57 -5.55 37.08
N ARG A 58 45.84 -5.27 35.80
CA ARG A 58 45.05 -4.27 35.01
C ARG A 58 45.06 -4.60 33.51
N ILE A 59 44.08 -4.12 32.83
CA ILE A 59 44.05 -4.08 31.37
C ILE A 59 44.53 -2.71 30.93
N GLU A 60 45.56 -2.69 30.07
CA GLU A 60 46.06 -1.49 29.43
C GLU A 60 45.80 -1.54 27.93
N LEU A 61 45.29 -0.45 27.37
CA LEU A 61 45.09 -0.33 25.93
C LEU A 61 46.41 -0.02 25.25
N THR A 62 46.66 -0.69 24.12
CA THR A 62 47.72 -0.28 23.20
C THR A 62 47.38 1.07 22.55
N GLU A 63 48.37 1.73 21.96
CA GLU A 63 48.13 3.01 21.25
C GLU A 63 47.23 2.80 20.03
N GLU A 64 47.37 1.67 19.35
CA GLU A 64 46.53 1.22 18.25
C GLU A 64 45.07 1.05 18.72
N CYS A 65 44.89 0.44 19.89
CA CYS A 65 43.54 0.25 20.47
C CYS A 65 42.89 1.59 20.79
N ARG A 66 43.60 2.58 21.38
CA ARG A 66 43.04 3.90 21.70
C ARG A 66 42.49 4.60 20.48
N ARG A 67 43.22 4.59 19.37
CA ARG A 67 42.74 5.18 18.09
C ARG A 67 41.56 4.40 17.51
N PHE A 68 41.66 3.08 17.51
CA PHE A 68 40.65 2.19 16.98
C PHE A 68 39.32 2.33 17.73
N VAL A 69 39.34 2.36 19.06
CA VAL A 69 38.14 2.44 19.92
C VAL A 69 37.35 3.72 19.69
N GLY A 70 37.98 4.86 19.45
CA GLY A 70 37.29 6.10 19.10
C GLY A 70 36.44 5.92 17.85
N SER A 71 37.06 5.46 16.75
CA SER A 71 36.35 5.23 15.48
C SER A 71 35.27 4.16 15.59
N VAL A 72 35.50 3.10 16.38
CA VAL A 72 34.50 2.05 16.62
C VAL A 72 33.27 2.60 17.35
N ARG A 73 33.46 3.42 18.38
CA ARG A 73 32.34 4.06 19.10
C ARG A 73 31.48 4.90 18.18
N ASP A 74 32.13 5.74 17.36
CA ASP A 74 31.42 6.61 16.42
C ASP A 74 30.64 5.77 15.38
N GLY A 75 31.27 4.70 14.86
CA GLY A 75 30.62 3.80 13.91
C GLY A 75 29.42 3.04 14.49
N LEU A 76 29.54 2.50 15.71
CA LEU A 76 28.44 1.81 16.40
C LEU A 76 27.31 2.78 16.75
N GLN A 77 27.64 4.00 17.17
CA GLN A 77 26.64 5.03 17.45
C GLN A 77 25.88 5.45 16.20
N LEU A 78 26.55 5.53 15.05
CA LEU A 78 25.88 5.81 13.76
C LEU A 78 24.93 4.68 13.37
N LEU A 79 25.31 3.42 13.54
CA LEU A 79 24.44 2.26 13.30
C LEU A 79 23.24 2.26 14.24
N GLN A 80 23.45 2.47 15.54
CA GLN A 80 22.38 2.57 16.53
C GLN A 80 21.41 3.69 16.18
N THR A 81 21.90 4.88 15.82
CA THR A 81 21.07 6.01 15.37
C THR A 81 20.26 5.67 14.13
N ALA A 82 20.83 4.94 13.18
CA ALA A 82 20.11 4.51 11.98
C ALA A 82 18.97 3.52 12.31
N GLU A 83 19.20 2.58 13.22
CA GLU A 83 18.16 1.65 13.70
C GLU A 83 17.07 2.37 14.50
N GLU A 84 17.44 3.29 15.39
CA GLU A 84 16.50 4.10 16.16
C GLU A 84 15.63 4.98 15.25
N ASN A 85 16.21 5.60 14.24
CA ASN A 85 15.48 6.37 13.23
C ASN A 85 14.51 5.49 12.44
N LEU A 86 14.92 4.29 12.06
CA LEU A 86 14.03 3.34 11.38
C LEU A 86 12.87 2.91 12.27
N ARG A 87 13.12 2.67 13.57
CA ARG A 87 12.07 2.35 14.55
C ARG A 87 11.15 3.53 14.83
N ALA A 88 11.69 4.74 14.91
CA ALA A 88 10.91 5.98 15.08
C ALA A 88 10.03 6.26 13.87
N GLN A 89 10.52 6.02 12.66
CA GLN A 89 9.71 6.08 11.43
C GLN A 89 8.58 5.04 11.42
N GLN A 90 8.73 3.92 12.12
CA GLN A 90 7.65 2.94 12.32
C GLN A 90 6.58 3.41 13.30
N ALA A 91 6.88 4.33 14.21
CA ALA A 91 5.93 4.88 15.19
C ALA A 91 5.03 5.99 14.62
N GLN A 92 5.51 6.76 13.64
CA GLN A 92 4.72 7.79 12.95
C GLN A 92 4.69 7.52 11.44
N PRO A 93 3.48 7.33 10.85
CA PRO A 93 3.36 7.12 9.42
C PRO A 93 3.87 8.32 8.63
N SER A 94 4.92 8.13 7.85
CA SER A 94 5.58 9.21 7.10
C SER A 94 6.12 8.73 5.75
N GLY A 95 6.57 9.68 4.92
CA GLY A 95 7.18 9.44 3.62
C GLY A 95 6.16 9.36 2.48
N ARG A 96 6.63 9.02 1.27
CA ARG A 96 5.79 8.96 0.07
C ARG A 96 4.89 7.73 0.10
N LEU A 97 3.60 7.94 -0.17
CA LEU A 97 2.59 6.90 -0.38
C LEU A 97 1.97 7.06 -1.77
N ARG A 98 2.31 6.17 -2.68
CA ARG A 98 1.80 6.16 -4.04
C ARG A 98 0.65 5.16 -4.18
N VAL A 99 -0.54 5.69 -4.46
CA VAL A 99 -1.80 4.93 -4.57
C VAL A 99 -2.31 4.98 -6.00
N ASP A 100 -2.49 3.80 -6.60
CA ASP A 100 -3.05 3.61 -7.93
C ASP A 100 -4.52 3.20 -7.85
N ALA A 101 -5.37 3.80 -8.68
CA ALA A 101 -6.75 3.36 -8.86
C ALA A 101 -7.30 3.85 -10.20
N ALA A 102 -8.41 3.26 -10.65
CA ALA A 102 -9.17 3.78 -11.78
C ALA A 102 -9.66 5.21 -11.52
N THR A 103 -9.66 6.03 -12.56
CA THR A 103 -10.05 7.46 -12.47
C THR A 103 -11.36 7.70 -11.71
N PRO A 104 -12.45 6.97 -11.97
CA PRO A 104 -13.70 7.21 -11.22
C PRO A 104 -13.56 6.90 -9.74
N PHE A 105 -12.77 5.89 -9.34
CA PHE A 105 -12.56 5.60 -7.92
C PHE A 105 -11.76 6.71 -7.24
N LEU A 106 -10.72 7.22 -7.90
CA LEU A 106 -9.98 8.38 -7.40
C LEU A 106 -10.90 9.57 -7.17
N LEU A 107 -11.67 9.96 -8.19
CA LEU A 107 -12.47 11.17 -8.16
C LEU A 107 -13.62 11.11 -7.14
N HIS A 108 -14.30 9.97 -7.07
CA HIS A 108 -15.52 9.85 -6.27
C HIS A 108 -15.31 9.28 -4.88
N GLN A 109 -14.19 8.61 -4.61
CA GLN A 109 -13.93 7.98 -3.32
C GLN A 109 -12.70 8.53 -2.61
N LEU A 110 -11.55 8.68 -3.31
CA LEU A 110 -10.32 9.08 -2.63
C LEU A 110 -10.14 10.60 -2.54
N VAL A 111 -10.35 11.33 -3.62
CA VAL A 111 -10.15 12.80 -3.65
C VAL A 111 -10.98 13.52 -2.58
N PRO A 112 -12.25 13.19 -2.34
CA PRO A 112 -13.02 13.82 -1.26
C PRO A 112 -12.43 13.61 0.15
N LEU A 113 -11.69 12.52 0.35
CA LEU A 113 -11.08 12.16 1.63
C LEU A 113 -9.68 12.76 1.84
N VAL A 114 -9.04 13.30 0.77
CA VAL A 114 -7.67 13.85 0.84
C VAL A 114 -7.51 14.93 1.91
N PRO A 115 -8.42 15.90 2.07
CA PRO A 115 -8.24 16.95 3.09
C PRO A 115 -8.15 16.38 4.50
N GLU A 116 -9.03 15.44 4.86
CA GLU A 116 -9.06 14.78 6.17
C GLU A 116 -7.82 13.91 6.37
N PHE A 117 -7.43 13.13 5.35
CA PHE A 117 -6.24 12.29 5.41
C PHE A 117 -4.97 13.11 5.64
N ARG A 118 -4.79 14.21 4.92
CA ARG A 118 -3.63 15.09 5.07
C ARG A 118 -3.58 15.80 6.41
N ALA A 119 -4.74 16.15 6.97
CA ALA A 119 -4.81 16.72 8.31
C ALA A 119 -4.40 15.71 9.40
N GLN A 120 -4.79 14.43 9.24
CA GLN A 120 -4.47 13.36 10.19
C GLN A 120 -3.03 12.83 10.05
N TYR A 121 -2.47 12.84 8.83
CA TYR A 121 -1.13 12.31 8.52
C TYR A 121 -0.30 13.32 7.72
N PRO A 122 0.11 14.45 8.33
CA PRO A 122 0.79 15.55 7.63
C PRO A 122 2.15 15.14 7.04
N GLU A 123 2.81 14.14 7.63
CA GLU A 123 4.11 13.65 7.19
C GLU A 123 4.05 12.65 6.02
N ILE A 124 2.83 12.26 5.58
CA ILE A 124 2.66 11.42 4.41
C ILE A 124 2.50 12.29 3.16
N GLN A 125 3.43 12.16 2.23
CA GLN A 125 3.30 12.70 0.88
C GLN A 125 2.46 11.75 0.03
N LEU A 126 1.16 12.04 -0.13
CA LEU A 126 0.24 11.23 -0.90
C LEU A 126 0.35 11.53 -2.40
N GLU A 127 0.59 10.49 -3.21
CA GLU A 127 0.51 10.52 -4.68
C GLU A 127 -0.67 9.65 -5.13
N LEU A 128 -1.62 10.24 -5.86
CA LEU A 128 -2.75 9.53 -6.47
C LEU A 128 -2.49 9.38 -7.98
N ILE A 129 -2.47 8.13 -8.45
CA ILE A 129 -2.19 7.79 -9.85
C ILE A 129 -3.41 7.15 -10.48
N ALA A 130 -3.86 7.71 -11.60
CA ALA A 130 -5.00 7.22 -12.35
C ALA A 130 -4.53 6.25 -13.45
N ASN A 131 -4.93 4.97 -13.34
CA ASN A 131 -4.74 3.99 -14.40
C ASN A 131 -6.03 3.19 -14.60
N GLU A 132 -6.46 3.09 -15.85
CA GLU A 132 -7.63 2.26 -16.22
C GLU A 132 -7.26 0.80 -16.41
N ARG A 133 -5.97 0.47 -16.52
CA ARG A 133 -5.46 -0.90 -16.68
C ARG A 133 -4.77 -1.38 -15.40
N ILE A 134 -4.76 -2.68 -15.22
CA ILE A 134 -3.97 -3.30 -14.14
C ILE A 134 -2.48 -3.09 -14.46
N ILE A 135 -1.77 -2.48 -13.52
CA ILE A 135 -0.32 -2.24 -13.61
C ILE A 135 0.44 -3.18 -12.68
N ASP A 136 1.69 -3.47 -13.02
CA ASP A 136 2.64 -4.07 -12.08
C ASP A 136 3.07 -3.02 -11.05
N LEU A 137 2.84 -3.32 -9.77
CA LEU A 137 3.10 -2.38 -8.69
C LEU A 137 4.61 -2.11 -8.49
N LEU A 138 5.46 -3.11 -8.73
CA LEU A 138 6.91 -2.96 -8.57
C LEU A 138 7.50 -2.14 -9.71
N GLU A 139 7.14 -2.45 -10.95
CA GLU A 139 7.60 -1.72 -12.13
C GLU A 139 7.25 -0.23 -12.05
N HIS A 140 6.03 0.08 -11.59
CA HIS A 140 5.54 1.44 -11.47
C HIS A 140 5.83 2.09 -10.11
N ARG A 141 6.60 1.42 -9.22
CA ARG A 141 6.94 1.89 -7.85
C ARG A 141 5.70 2.35 -7.08
N THR A 142 4.61 1.59 -7.20
CA THR A 142 3.32 1.85 -6.55
C THR A 142 3.27 1.10 -5.23
N ASP A 143 2.94 1.79 -4.14
CA ASP A 143 2.87 1.19 -2.81
C ASP A 143 1.58 0.38 -2.62
N LEU A 144 0.47 0.88 -3.18
CA LEU A 144 -0.86 0.30 -3.04
C LEU A 144 -1.70 0.57 -4.27
N ALA A 145 -2.50 -0.42 -4.70
CA ALA A 145 -3.51 -0.19 -5.74
C ALA A 145 -4.90 -0.60 -5.27
N ILE A 146 -5.92 0.15 -5.69
CA ILE A 146 -7.32 -0.23 -5.52
C ILE A 146 -7.76 -0.99 -6.76
N ARG A 147 -8.32 -2.18 -6.53
CA ARG A 147 -8.81 -3.07 -7.59
C ARG A 147 -10.29 -3.35 -7.36
N ILE A 148 -11.06 -3.30 -8.43
CA ILE A 148 -12.51 -3.51 -8.44
C ILE A 148 -12.80 -4.73 -9.30
N GLY A 149 -13.59 -5.65 -8.77
CA GLY A 149 -13.89 -6.92 -9.41
C GLY A 149 -13.00 -8.07 -8.94
N PRO A 150 -12.90 -9.15 -9.75
CA PRO A 150 -12.14 -10.33 -9.39
C PRO A 150 -10.63 -10.02 -9.39
N LEU A 151 -9.93 -10.60 -8.43
CA LEU A 151 -8.48 -10.56 -8.37
C LEU A 151 -7.89 -11.78 -9.08
N GLU A 152 -6.86 -11.56 -9.88
CA GLU A 152 -6.04 -12.64 -10.41
C GLU A 152 -5.09 -13.17 -9.33
N SER A 153 -4.70 -14.44 -9.46
CA SER A 153 -3.72 -15.04 -8.56
C SER A 153 -2.38 -14.31 -8.68
N SER A 154 -1.87 -13.78 -7.58
CA SER A 154 -0.63 -13.03 -7.53
C SER A 154 0.03 -13.13 -6.14
N ASN A 155 1.29 -12.69 -6.03
CA ASN A 155 2.01 -12.59 -4.75
C ASN A 155 1.65 -11.33 -3.95
N LEU A 156 0.59 -10.60 -4.34
CA LEU A 156 0.12 -9.42 -3.65
C LEU A 156 -0.77 -9.79 -2.47
N HIS A 157 -0.66 -9.05 -1.40
CA HIS A 157 -1.65 -9.07 -0.34
C HIS A 157 -2.87 -8.27 -0.76
N ALA A 158 -4.06 -8.83 -0.51
CA ALA A 158 -5.32 -8.18 -0.80
C ALA A 158 -6.08 -7.93 0.51
N LYS A 159 -6.45 -6.68 0.75
CA LYS A 159 -7.38 -6.30 1.82
C LYS A 159 -8.73 -5.96 1.20
N PHE A 160 -9.77 -6.68 1.60
CA PHE A 160 -11.14 -6.38 1.20
C PHE A 160 -11.60 -5.06 1.84
N LEU A 161 -12.10 -4.12 1.01
CA LEU A 161 -12.59 -2.81 1.45
C LEU A 161 -14.10 -2.73 1.49
N GLY A 162 -14.79 -3.54 0.69
CA GLY A 162 -16.25 -3.57 0.60
C GLY A 162 -16.74 -4.03 -0.76
N ARG A 163 -18.04 -3.81 -1.01
CA ARG A 163 -18.68 -4.11 -2.29
C ARG A 163 -19.39 -2.86 -2.82
N SER A 164 -19.32 -2.67 -4.12
CA SER A 164 -20.01 -1.61 -4.81
C SER A 164 -21.01 -2.21 -5.80
N PRO A 165 -22.30 -2.24 -5.51
CA PRO A 165 -23.33 -2.74 -6.42
C PRO A 165 -23.28 -2.03 -7.77
N LEU A 166 -23.78 -2.70 -8.81
CA LEU A 166 -23.88 -2.14 -10.15
C LEU A 166 -25.29 -1.63 -10.40
N HIS A 167 -25.38 -0.51 -11.11
CA HIS A 167 -26.64 0.09 -11.53
C HIS A 167 -26.66 0.30 -13.05
N LEU A 168 -27.75 -0.07 -13.69
CA LEU A 168 -28.07 0.43 -15.01
C LEU A 168 -28.67 1.83 -14.85
N VAL A 169 -28.04 2.83 -15.45
CA VAL A 169 -28.41 4.23 -15.22
C VAL A 169 -28.64 4.99 -16.50
N ALA A 170 -29.58 5.94 -16.46
CA ALA A 170 -29.79 6.94 -17.49
C ALA A 170 -30.34 8.21 -16.86
N THR A 171 -30.33 9.32 -17.58
CA THR A 171 -31.00 10.56 -17.16
C THR A 171 -32.50 10.48 -17.37
N PRO A 172 -33.32 11.20 -16.56
CA PRO A 172 -34.74 11.35 -16.81
C PRO A 172 -35.03 11.93 -18.21
N ALA A 173 -34.19 12.84 -18.71
CA ALA A 173 -34.33 13.45 -20.02
C ALA A 173 -34.17 12.42 -21.17
N TYR A 174 -33.16 11.54 -21.07
CA TYR A 174 -33.02 10.44 -22.02
C TYR A 174 -34.27 9.54 -22.03
N LEU A 175 -34.72 9.12 -20.86
CA LEU A 175 -35.86 8.22 -20.71
C LEU A 175 -37.17 8.84 -21.20
N LYS A 176 -37.37 10.15 -21.01
CA LYS A 176 -38.51 10.87 -21.56
C LYS A 176 -38.55 10.81 -23.09
N ARG A 177 -37.40 10.83 -23.73
CA ARG A 177 -37.25 10.78 -25.21
C ARG A 177 -37.32 9.37 -25.76
N ALA A 178 -36.63 8.42 -25.12
CA ALA A 178 -36.44 7.07 -25.64
C ALA A 178 -37.36 6.00 -25.04
N GLY A 179 -38.18 6.37 -24.04
CA GLY A 179 -38.94 5.42 -23.24
C GLY A 179 -38.12 4.87 -22.04
N THR A 180 -38.82 4.26 -21.08
CA THR A 180 -38.22 3.61 -19.92
C THR A 180 -38.30 2.10 -20.12
N PRO A 181 -37.17 1.36 -20.18
CA PRO A 181 -37.21 -0.08 -20.35
C PRO A 181 -37.86 -0.74 -19.13
N GLN A 182 -38.85 -1.60 -19.37
CA GLN A 182 -39.55 -2.35 -18.33
C GLN A 182 -39.01 -3.78 -18.17
N HIS A 183 -38.38 -4.31 -19.23
CA HIS A 183 -37.80 -5.63 -19.27
C HIS A 183 -36.38 -5.60 -19.87
N THR A 184 -35.60 -6.59 -19.57
CA THR A 184 -34.18 -6.68 -20.07
C THR A 184 -34.12 -6.69 -21.60
N LYS A 185 -35.11 -7.28 -22.28
CA LYS A 185 -35.22 -7.31 -23.76
C LYS A 185 -35.38 -5.92 -24.38
N ASP A 186 -35.96 -4.98 -23.64
CA ASP A 186 -36.22 -3.63 -24.13
C ASP A 186 -34.93 -2.85 -24.34
N LEU A 187 -33.85 -3.25 -23.68
CA LEU A 187 -32.52 -2.63 -23.83
C LEU A 187 -32.01 -2.68 -25.28
N ALA A 188 -32.47 -3.64 -26.09
CA ALA A 188 -32.10 -3.70 -27.51
C ALA A 188 -32.60 -2.49 -28.33
N GLN A 189 -33.56 -1.75 -27.81
CA GLN A 189 -34.13 -0.54 -28.45
C GLN A 189 -33.48 0.77 -27.94
N HIS A 190 -32.57 0.66 -26.97
CA HIS A 190 -31.92 1.80 -26.35
C HIS A 190 -30.46 1.96 -26.81
N ALA A 191 -29.99 3.21 -26.86
CA ALA A 191 -28.58 3.49 -26.98
C ALA A 191 -27.85 3.03 -25.70
N LEU A 192 -26.82 2.20 -25.86
CA LEU A 192 -26.04 1.66 -24.76
C LEU A 192 -24.62 2.23 -24.80
N ILE A 193 -24.09 2.58 -23.64
CA ILE A 193 -22.76 3.13 -23.44
C ILE A 193 -21.92 2.09 -22.71
N GLY A 194 -20.70 1.82 -23.16
CA GLY A 194 -19.85 0.78 -22.60
C GLY A 194 -18.36 1.05 -22.68
N PHE A 195 -17.60 -0.01 -22.47
CA PHE A 195 -16.14 0.01 -22.36
C PHE A 195 -15.47 -0.52 -23.62
N ALA A 196 -14.48 0.25 -24.15
CA ALA A 196 -13.72 -0.12 -25.34
C ALA A 196 -12.67 -1.21 -25.04
N ASP A 197 -11.85 -1.00 -24.01
CA ASP A 197 -10.67 -1.84 -23.72
C ASP A 197 -10.96 -2.96 -22.71
N ALA A 198 -12.20 -3.08 -22.24
CA ALA A 198 -12.63 -4.07 -21.25
C ALA A 198 -13.97 -4.72 -21.64
N PRO A 199 -14.00 -5.59 -22.67
CA PRO A 199 -15.24 -6.20 -23.17
C PRO A 199 -16.00 -6.98 -22.10
N HIS A 200 -15.33 -7.54 -21.10
CA HIS A 200 -15.93 -8.24 -19.98
C HIS A 200 -16.82 -7.33 -19.12
N LEU A 201 -16.61 -6.01 -19.15
CA LEU A 201 -17.45 -5.03 -18.49
C LEU A 201 -18.74 -4.75 -19.27
N ASN A 202 -18.82 -5.15 -20.55
CA ASN A 202 -20.01 -5.06 -21.39
C ASN A 202 -20.89 -6.32 -21.30
N ILE A 203 -20.86 -6.98 -20.14
CA ILE A 203 -21.74 -8.11 -19.83
C ILE A 203 -22.67 -7.66 -18.71
N LEU A 204 -23.99 -7.68 -18.98
CA LEU A 204 -24.99 -7.36 -17.98
C LEU A 204 -25.09 -8.53 -16.99
N PRO A 205 -24.89 -8.32 -15.70
CA PRO A 205 -24.93 -9.35 -14.67
C PRO A 205 -26.39 -9.68 -14.29
N PHE A 206 -27.20 -10.14 -15.25
CA PHE A 206 -28.52 -10.71 -15.02
C PHE A 206 -28.41 -12.15 -14.53
N LYS A 207 -29.52 -12.77 -14.14
CA LYS A 207 -29.56 -14.20 -13.78
C LYS A 207 -28.97 -15.10 -14.89
N GLN A 208 -29.16 -14.72 -16.13
CA GLN A 208 -28.44 -15.22 -17.28
C GLN A 208 -27.61 -14.07 -17.85
N PRO A 209 -26.28 -14.06 -17.65
CA PRO A 209 -25.42 -12.99 -18.14
C PRO A 209 -25.60 -12.76 -19.63
N GLN A 210 -25.82 -11.51 -20.02
CA GLN A 210 -26.05 -11.16 -21.42
C GLN A 210 -25.01 -10.12 -21.87
N PRO A 211 -24.29 -10.38 -22.96
CA PRO A 211 -23.48 -9.36 -23.60
C PRO A 211 -24.41 -8.29 -24.19
N TYR A 212 -24.03 -7.03 -24.06
CA TYR A 212 -24.68 -5.96 -24.78
C TYR A 212 -23.71 -5.30 -25.75
N GLN A 213 -24.26 -4.72 -26.82
CA GLN A 213 -23.46 -4.07 -27.86
C GLN A 213 -23.59 -2.56 -27.70
N PRO A 214 -22.62 -1.91 -27.02
CA PRO A 214 -22.64 -0.46 -26.86
C PRO A 214 -22.39 0.25 -28.21
N GLN A 215 -23.13 1.32 -28.47
CA GLN A 215 -22.92 2.19 -29.63
C GLN A 215 -21.87 3.29 -29.31
N LEU A 216 -21.71 3.62 -28.03
CA LEU A 216 -20.68 4.54 -27.54
C LEU A 216 -19.72 3.79 -26.63
N LEU A 217 -18.44 3.93 -26.88
CA LEU A 217 -17.38 3.21 -26.17
C LEU A 217 -16.36 4.20 -25.60
N SER A 218 -15.90 3.96 -24.39
CA SER A 218 -14.78 4.68 -23.78
C SER A 218 -13.89 3.73 -22.98
N SER A 219 -12.60 4.05 -22.87
CA SER A 219 -11.68 3.33 -21.99
C SER A 219 -11.82 3.72 -20.52
N SER A 220 -12.45 4.87 -20.20
CA SER A 220 -12.59 5.39 -18.85
C SER A 220 -14.03 5.30 -18.35
N GLY A 221 -14.21 4.75 -17.14
CA GLY A 221 -15.52 4.69 -16.49
C GLY A 221 -16.09 6.08 -16.20
N GLU A 222 -15.26 7.09 -15.90
CA GLU A 222 -15.74 8.46 -15.72
C GLU A 222 -16.29 9.03 -17.02
N THR A 223 -15.65 8.78 -18.16
CA THR A 223 -16.19 9.21 -19.45
C THR A 223 -17.52 8.53 -19.76
N VAL A 224 -17.66 7.23 -19.47
CA VAL A 224 -18.95 6.52 -19.61
C VAL A 224 -20.03 7.18 -18.76
N ARG A 225 -19.72 7.52 -17.51
CA ARG A 225 -20.65 8.26 -16.61
C ARG A 225 -21.02 9.62 -17.19
N GLN A 226 -20.06 10.39 -17.68
CA GLN A 226 -20.32 11.71 -18.26
C GLN A 226 -21.19 11.62 -19.52
N LEU A 227 -21.00 10.60 -20.37
CA LEU A 227 -21.87 10.36 -21.51
C LEU A 227 -23.31 10.05 -21.09
N ALA A 228 -23.49 9.22 -20.06
CA ALA A 228 -24.81 8.94 -19.50
C ALA A 228 -25.49 10.21 -18.99
N LEU A 229 -24.77 11.06 -18.22
CA LEU A 229 -25.26 12.36 -17.73
C LEU A 229 -25.58 13.38 -18.85
N ARG A 230 -25.13 13.14 -20.06
CA ARG A 230 -25.40 13.96 -21.26
C ARG A 230 -26.48 13.36 -22.16
N ASP A 231 -27.34 12.52 -21.63
CA ASP A 231 -28.49 11.93 -22.34
C ASP A 231 -28.09 11.05 -23.54
N GLN A 232 -26.88 10.47 -23.55
CA GLN A 232 -26.40 9.68 -24.68
C GLN A 232 -26.84 8.23 -24.64
N GLY A 233 -27.40 7.75 -23.54
CA GLY A 233 -27.89 6.37 -23.44
C GLY A 233 -27.89 5.82 -22.02
N ILE A 234 -27.98 4.50 -21.95
CA ILE A 234 -27.97 3.71 -20.71
C ILE A 234 -26.55 3.16 -20.49
N ALA A 235 -26.05 3.26 -19.27
CA ALA A 235 -24.76 2.72 -18.86
C ALA A 235 -24.89 1.81 -17.65
N LEU A 236 -24.02 0.77 -17.56
CA LEU A 236 -23.87 -0.07 -16.35
C LEU A 236 -22.66 0.42 -15.55
N LEU A 237 -22.90 1.00 -14.38
CA LEU A 237 -21.88 1.68 -13.56
C LEU A 237 -21.95 1.22 -12.11
N SER A 238 -20.81 1.28 -11.41
CA SER A 238 -20.71 0.94 -9.99
C SER A 238 -21.27 2.05 -9.10
N ASN A 239 -21.90 1.68 -7.99
CA ASN A 239 -22.50 2.61 -7.03
C ASN A 239 -21.50 3.67 -6.55
N PHE A 240 -20.24 3.30 -6.30
CA PHE A 240 -19.21 4.22 -5.80
C PHE A 240 -19.01 5.47 -6.68
N MET A 241 -19.41 5.46 -7.95
CA MET A 241 -19.27 6.58 -8.87
C MET A 241 -20.57 7.27 -9.25
N VAL A 242 -21.73 6.67 -8.97
CA VAL A 242 -23.04 7.20 -9.36
C VAL A 242 -23.99 7.49 -8.19
N HIS A 243 -23.63 7.15 -6.94
CA HIS A 243 -24.52 7.30 -5.79
C HIS A 243 -25.00 8.75 -5.58
N GLU A 244 -24.14 9.75 -5.85
CA GLU A 244 -24.54 11.16 -5.78
C GLU A 244 -25.47 11.56 -6.91
N ASP A 245 -25.28 11.01 -8.11
CA ASP A 245 -26.19 11.25 -9.25
C ASP A 245 -27.55 10.63 -9.03
N LEU A 246 -27.58 9.41 -8.46
CA LEU A 246 -28.81 8.73 -8.08
C LEU A 246 -29.54 9.49 -6.97
N SER A 247 -28.81 9.89 -5.92
CA SER A 247 -29.38 10.63 -4.79
C SER A 247 -29.94 12.01 -5.19
N SER A 248 -29.29 12.67 -6.14
CA SER A 248 -29.75 13.99 -6.66
C SER A 248 -30.76 13.90 -7.79
N GLY A 249 -31.08 12.70 -8.26
CA GLY A 249 -32.02 12.49 -9.39
C GLY A 249 -31.46 12.87 -10.76
N ARG A 250 -30.15 13.15 -10.88
CA ARG A 250 -29.47 13.37 -12.17
C ARG A 250 -29.47 12.10 -13.03
N LEU A 251 -29.31 10.97 -12.37
CA LEU A 251 -29.47 9.64 -12.94
C LEU A 251 -30.58 8.91 -12.20
N VAL A 252 -31.23 8.00 -12.88
CA VAL A 252 -32.20 7.04 -12.29
C VAL A 252 -31.72 5.62 -12.58
N SER A 253 -31.90 4.73 -11.62
CA SER A 253 -31.61 3.32 -11.77
C SER A 253 -32.73 2.59 -12.50
N LEU A 254 -32.34 1.64 -13.32
CA LEU A 254 -33.21 0.88 -14.21
C LEU A 254 -33.05 -0.61 -13.97
N LEU A 255 -34.16 -1.35 -14.03
CA LEU A 255 -34.17 -2.81 -13.97
C LEU A 255 -33.44 -3.40 -12.76
N ASP A 256 -33.46 -2.74 -11.60
CA ASP A 256 -32.70 -3.13 -10.39
C ASP A 256 -32.98 -4.58 -9.98
N THR A 257 -34.22 -5.04 -10.10
CA THR A 257 -34.60 -6.42 -9.74
C THR A 257 -34.07 -7.48 -10.70
N ALA A 258 -33.60 -7.07 -11.88
CA ALA A 258 -33.04 -7.97 -12.89
C ALA A 258 -31.52 -8.17 -12.70
N LEU A 259 -30.84 -7.18 -12.12
CA LEU A 259 -29.42 -7.26 -11.84
C LEU A 259 -29.15 -8.24 -10.70
N GLN A 260 -28.19 -9.14 -10.90
CA GLN A 260 -27.73 -10.04 -9.86
C GLN A 260 -26.71 -9.32 -8.96
N SER A 261 -27.03 -9.28 -7.67
CA SER A 261 -26.13 -8.79 -6.63
C SER A 261 -26.24 -9.75 -5.43
N PRO A 262 -25.12 -10.16 -4.79
CA PRO A 262 -23.75 -9.82 -5.15
C PRO A 262 -23.28 -10.57 -6.41
N ASN A 263 -22.38 -9.92 -7.17
CA ASN A 263 -21.71 -10.52 -8.32
C ASN A 263 -20.18 -10.32 -8.25
N THR A 264 -19.45 -10.90 -9.21
CA THR A 264 -17.97 -10.91 -9.22
C THR A 264 -17.35 -9.53 -9.48
N ARG A 265 -18.09 -8.55 -9.98
CA ARG A 265 -17.60 -7.20 -10.32
C ARG A 265 -17.70 -6.21 -9.15
N GLU A 266 -18.42 -6.55 -8.08
CA GLU A 266 -18.67 -5.66 -6.95
C GLU A 266 -17.56 -5.54 -5.92
N PRO A 267 -16.74 -6.60 -5.65
CA PRO A 267 -15.73 -6.51 -4.62
C PRO A 267 -14.69 -5.42 -4.91
N VAL A 268 -14.35 -4.67 -3.88
CA VAL A 268 -13.29 -3.65 -3.92
C VAL A 268 -12.18 -4.08 -2.97
N HIS A 269 -10.97 -4.10 -3.46
CA HIS A 269 -9.79 -4.51 -2.71
C HIS A 269 -8.68 -3.48 -2.80
N ALA A 270 -7.92 -3.35 -1.73
CA ALA A 270 -6.60 -2.75 -1.77
C ALA A 270 -5.57 -3.87 -1.92
N VAL A 271 -4.70 -3.77 -2.91
CA VAL A 271 -3.62 -4.74 -3.15
C VAL A 271 -2.26 -4.08 -3.00
N TYR A 272 -1.31 -4.77 -2.36
CA TYR A 272 0.03 -4.25 -2.09
C TYR A 272 1.03 -5.37 -1.87
N TYR A 273 2.32 -5.09 -2.05
CA TYR A 273 3.37 -6.02 -1.71
C TYR A 273 3.63 -6.07 -0.20
N ARG A 274 3.92 -7.27 0.29
CA ARG A 274 4.35 -7.50 1.66
C ARG A 274 5.50 -8.51 1.67
N SER A 275 6.70 -8.02 1.89
CA SER A 275 7.91 -8.84 2.07
C SER A 275 8.39 -8.92 3.53
N GLY A 276 7.51 -8.57 4.47
CA GLY A 276 7.81 -8.47 5.91
C GLY A 276 6.68 -7.74 6.62
N ALA A 277 6.99 -6.80 7.51
CA ALA A 277 6.00 -5.90 8.10
C ALA A 277 5.46 -4.92 7.05
N THR A 278 4.15 -4.70 7.04
CA THR A 278 3.54 -3.68 6.16
C THR A 278 4.00 -2.29 6.58
N PRO A 279 4.50 -1.46 5.65
CA PRO A 279 4.92 -0.10 5.96
C PRO A 279 3.83 0.70 6.69
N PRO A 280 4.17 1.48 7.73
CA PRO A 280 3.20 2.22 8.54
C PRO A 280 2.29 3.15 7.74
N ARG A 281 2.80 3.79 6.67
CA ARG A 281 2.01 4.64 5.77
C ARG A 281 0.90 3.88 5.04
N ILE A 282 1.15 2.64 4.62
CA ILE A 282 0.13 1.78 4.00
C ILE A 282 -0.92 1.38 5.04
N THR A 283 -0.48 0.96 6.23
CA THR A 283 -1.37 0.59 7.34
C THR A 283 -2.25 1.77 7.74
N ALA A 284 -1.68 2.97 7.86
CA ALA A 284 -2.40 4.19 8.19
C ALA A 284 -3.46 4.54 7.14
N PHE A 285 -3.11 4.46 5.86
CA PHE A 285 -4.04 4.72 4.76
C PHE A 285 -5.18 3.71 4.73
N LEU A 286 -4.88 2.41 4.85
CA LEU A 286 -5.89 1.36 4.88
C LEU A 286 -6.85 1.49 6.07
N LYS A 287 -6.31 1.83 7.25
CA LYS A 287 -7.13 2.11 8.45
C LYS A 287 -7.98 3.37 8.28
N PHE A 288 -7.43 4.40 7.66
CA PHE A 288 -8.16 5.64 7.39
C PHE A 288 -9.36 5.40 6.45
N LEU A 289 -9.24 4.54 5.44
CA LEU A 289 -10.33 4.24 4.51
C LEU A 289 -11.48 3.45 5.13
N GLU A 290 -11.25 2.75 6.25
CA GLU A 290 -12.29 1.94 6.91
C GLU A 290 -13.49 2.79 7.33
N GLY A 291 -14.68 2.42 6.85
CA GLY A 291 -15.94 3.11 7.14
C GLY A 291 -16.12 4.49 6.48
N ARG A 292 -15.16 4.93 5.63
CA ARG A 292 -15.24 6.21 4.92
C ARG A 292 -15.59 6.08 3.45
N LEU A 293 -15.36 4.94 2.86
CA LEU A 293 -15.71 4.67 1.47
C LEU A 293 -17.22 4.51 1.32
N ARG A 294 -17.78 5.11 0.28
CA ARG A 294 -19.20 5.01 -0.11
C ARG A 294 -19.33 4.10 -1.33
N LEU A 295 -19.18 2.80 -1.05
CA LEU A 295 -19.17 1.76 -2.08
C LEU A 295 -20.55 1.34 -2.52
#